data_172cebe9892afadd8817d90d0fc9b6c7
#
_entry.id   172cebe9892afadd8817d90d0fc9b6c7
#
_cell.length_a   1.000
_cell.length_b   1.000
_cell.length_c   1.000
_cell.angle_alpha   90.00
_cell.angle_beta   90.00
_cell.angle_gamma   90.00
#
_symmetry.space_group_name_H-M   'P 1'
#
loop_
_entity.id
_entity.type
_entity.pdbx_description
1 polymer ?
#
loop_
_entity_poly.entity_id
_entity_poly.type
_entity_poly.pdbx_seq_one_letter_code
_entity_poly.pdbx_strand_id
1 'polypeptide(L)'
;MKLFADIGNSLVKASVSDGSGLRPVYQGPAESGRVTDSLKDLEIDGGMWCSVRSVGETLVSLFDSLGVTRLTAGTPVPIRNCYLTPETLGMDRLAAAVGAWSIRKGGNLLVVDAGTAVTFDMVTADGEYIGGNIAPGIDLRFKALHEHTGALPLVGRDGLTPMFGRNTEEAIRSGVIRGLNSELDGYIALLKREYKPLFVFLTGGDSHFFDLKGKSGTFVVPNLVLTGLESIFRYNE
;
A
#
# COMPACT_ATOMS: atom_id res chain seq x y z
N MET A 1 -6.00 8.75 -22.52
CA MET A 1 -5.21 8.62 -21.26
C MET A 1 -5.57 7.32 -20.55
N LYS A 2 -4.62 6.65 -19.87
CA LYS A 2 -4.90 5.42 -19.10
C LYS A 2 -5.21 5.77 -17.63
N LEU A 3 -6.25 5.16 -17.05
CA LEU A 3 -6.66 5.33 -15.66
C LEU A 3 -6.13 4.19 -14.80
N PHE A 4 -5.55 4.53 -13.66
CA PHE A 4 -5.13 3.57 -12.63
C PHE A 4 -5.82 3.91 -11.32
N ALA A 5 -6.51 2.92 -10.70
CA ALA A 5 -7.26 3.14 -9.49
C ALA A 5 -7.02 2.05 -8.44
N ASP A 6 -6.76 2.47 -7.22
CA ASP A 6 -6.63 1.63 -6.03
C ASP A 6 -7.82 1.91 -5.10
N ILE A 7 -8.66 0.90 -4.88
CA ILE A 7 -9.84 0.98 -4.00
C ILE A 7 -9.49 0.28 -2.69
N GLY A 8 -8.92 1.05 -1.78
CA GLY A 8 -8.59 0.60 -0.43
C GLY A 8 -9.81 0.52 0.49
N ASN A 9 -9.59 0.09 1.73
CA ASN A 9 -10.66 0.03 2.74
C ASN A 9 -11.24 1.40 3.08
N SER A 10 -10.40 2.41 3.23
CA SER A 10 -10.81 3.75 3.67
C SER A 10 -10.92 4.75 2.52
N LEU A 11 -10.07 4.67 1.53
CA LEU A 11 -9.96 5.66 0.45
C LEU A 11 -9.82 4.98 -0.90
N VAL A 12 -10.29 5.67 -1.94
CA VAL A 12 -9.94 5.42 -3.34
C VAL A 12 -8.86 6.41 -3.75
N LYS A 13 -7.85 5.92 -4.42
CA LYS A 13 -6.84 6.73 -5.10
C LYS A 13 -6.92 6.44 -6.59
N ALA A 14 -7.00 7.47 -7.40
CA ALA A 14 -6.98 7.34 -8.85
C ALA A 14 -6.02 8.34 -9.48
N SER A 15 -5.28 7.88 -10.48
CA SER A 15 -4.38 8.69 -11.29
C SER A 15 -4.56 8.34 -12.76
N VAL A 16 -4.28 9.30 -13.63
CA VAL A 16 -4.20 9.07 -15.07
C VAL A 16 -2.75 9.21 -15.55
N SER A 17 -2.45 8.50 -16.64
CA SER A 17 -1.15 8.58 -17.30
C SER A 17 -1.36 8.72 -18.81
N ASP A 18 -0.55 9.59 -19.42
CA ASP A 18 -0.38 9.73 -20.86
C ASP A 18 0.96 9.15 -21.34
N GLY A 19 1.67 8.44 -20.46
CA GLY A 19 2.99 7.91 -20.68
C GLY A 19 4.13 8.77 -20.08
N SER A 20 3.87 10.00 -19.68
CA SER A 20 4.85 10.88 -19.02
C SER A 20 4.95 10.69 -17.51
N GLY A 21 3.98 9.97 -16.92
CA GLY A 21 3.90 9.66 -15.50
C GLY A 21 2.48 9.72 -14.96
N LEU A 22 2.33 9.32 -13.70
CA LEU A 22 1.04 9.29 -13.00
C LEU A 22 0.66 10.69 -12.48
N ARG A 23 -0.47 11.21 -12.93
CA ARG A 23 -1.08 12.45 -12.45
C ARG A 23 -2.31 12.13 -11.60
N PRO A 24 -2.32 12.47 -10.31
CA PRO A 24 -3.48 12.24 -9.45
C PRO A 24 -4.74 12.96 -9.97
N VAL A 25 -5.89 12.28 -9.95
CA VAL A 25 -7.18 12.84 -10.34
C VAL A 25 -8.25 12.70 -9.25
N TYR A 26 -8.07 11.70 -8.35
CA TYR A 26 -8.96 11.51 -7.23
C TYR A 26 -8.22 10.91 -6.03
N GLN A 27 -8.54 11.41 -4.85
CA GLN A 27 -8.22 10.78 -3.58
C GLN A 27 -9.31 11.12 -2.57
N GLY A 28 -10.08 10.14 -2.14
CA GLY A 28 -11.19 10.36 -1.24
C GLY A 28 -12.01 9.10 -0.98
N PRO A 29 -13.19 9.23 -0.33
CA PRO A 29 -14.10 8.11 -0.09
C PRO A 29 -14.54 7.43 -1.39
N ALA A 30 -14.88 6.14 -1.30
CA ALA A 30 -15.35 5.38 -2.47
C ALA A 30 -16.84 5.64 -2.77
N GLU A 31 -17.22 6.89 -2.81
CA GLU A 31 -18.54 7.33 -3.26
C GLU A 31 -18.53 7.42 -4.80
N SER A 32 -19.30 6.57 -5.46
CA SER A 32 -19.30 6.46 -6.93
C SER A 32 -19.51 7.82 -7.63
N GLY A 33 -20.41 8.66 -7.13
CA GLY A 33 -20.66 9.98 -7.70
C GLY A 33 -19.43 10.89 -7.72
N ARG A 34 -18.68 10.95 -6.61
CA ARG A 34 -17.46 11.77 -6.54
C ARG A 34 -16.33 11.25 -7.44
N VAL A 35 -16.20 9.94 -7.55
CA VAL A 35 -15.23 9.33 -8.47
C VAL A 35 -15.62 9.66 -9.90
N THR A 36 -16.89 9.46 -10.28
CA THR A 36 -17.42 9.78 -11.62
C THR A 36 -17.19 11.25 -11.97
N ASP A 37 -17.52 12.17 -11.06
CA ASP A 37 -17.34 13.61 -11.28
C ASP A 37 -15.88 14.00 -11.53
N SER A 38 -14.93 13.29 -10.89
CA SER A 38 -13.51 13.55 -11.09
C SER A 38 -12.97 13.04 -12.44
N LEU A 39 -13.69 12.13 -13.09
CA LEU A 39 -13.28 11.49 -14.34
C LEU A 39 -14.03 12.00 -15.58
N LYS A 40 -15.15 12.71 -15.41
CA LYS A 40 -16.09 13.07 -16.49
C LYS A 40 -15.51 13.87 -17.65
N ASP A 41 -14.50 14.72 -17.36
CA ASP A 41 -13.89 15.61 -18.36
C ASP A 41 -12.56 15.02 -18.91
N LEU A 42 -12.26 13.75 -18.61
CA LEU A 42 -11.04 13.07 -19.02
C LEU A 42 -11.32 12.07 -20.14
N GLU A 43 -10.54 12.14 -21.21
CA GLU A 43 -10.56 11.16 -22.31
C GLU A 43 -9.78 9.90 -21.88
N ILE A 44 -10.48 8.99 -21.17
CA ILE A 44 -9.93 7.73 -20.71
C ILE A 44 -10.23 6.65 -21.74
N ASP A 45 -9.21 5.91 -22.14
CA ASP A 45 -9.26 4.88 -23.19
C ASP A 45 -8.67 3.54 -22.70
N GLY A 46 -8.77 3.27 -21.39
CA GLY A 46 -8.31 2.05 -20.75
C GLY A 46 -7.55 2.30 -19.46
N GLY A 47 -6.95 1.24 -18.92
CA GLY A 47 -6.22 1.29 -17.68
C GLY A 47 -6.44 0.05 -16.81
N MET A 48 -6.13 0.18 -15.52
CA MET A 48 -6.26 -0.93 -14.58
C MET A 48 -6.66 -0.45 -13.19
N TRP A 49 -7.46 -1.26 -12.49
CA TRP A 49 -7.84 -1.01 -11.11
C TRP A 49 -7.72 -2.25 -10.23
N CYS A 50 -7.51 -2.05 -8.94
CA CYS A 50 -7.59 -3.12 -7.94
C CYS A 50 -8.47 -2.70 -6.76
N SER A 51 -8.91 -3.69 -5.96
CA SER A 51 -9.67 -3.46 -4.76
C SER A 51 -9.43 -4.54 -3.72
N VAL A 52 -9.40 -4.14 -2.45
CA VAL A 52 -9.36 -5.03 -1.26
C VAL A 52 -10.74 -5.27 -0.66
N ARG A 53 -11.80 -4.74 -1.27
CA ARG A 53 -13.19 -4.87 -0.80
C ARG A 53 -14.15 -5.06 -1.97
N SER A 54 -15.40 -5.39 -1.65
CA SER A 54 -16.47 -5.37 -2.63
C SER A 54 -16.70 -3.94 -3.15
N VAL A 55 -16.85 -3.79 -4.44
CA VAL A 55 -17.08 -2.53 -5.13
C VAL A 55 -18.50 -2.52 -5.67
N GLY A 56 -19.22 -1.41 -5.47
CA GLY A 56 -20.59 -1.27 -5.97
C GLY A 56 -20.65 -1.32 -7.50
N GLU A 57 -21.73 -1.88 -8.03
CA GLU A 57 -21.94 -2.08 -9.47
C GLU A 57 -21.78 -0.80 -10.30
N THR A 58 -22.21 0.34 -9.79
CA THR A 58 -22.07 1.65 -10.45
C THR A 58 -20.64 1.98 -10.80
N LEU A 59 -19.70 1.75 -9.86
CA LEU A 59 -18.29 2.07 -10.09
C LEU A 59 -17.62 1.03 -11.00
N VAL A 60 -18.02 -0.25 -10.88
CA VAL A 60 -17.57 -1.31 -11.80
C VAL A 60 -18.02 -1.00 -13.22
N SER A 61 -19.32 -0.70 -13.42
CA SER A 61 -19.86 -0.35 -14.74
C SER A 61 -19.19 0.90 -15.34
N LEU A 62 -18.85 1.90 -14.51
CA LEU A 62 -18.06 3.04 -14.96
C LEU A 62 -16.70 2.62 -15.49
N PHE A 63 -15.95 1.83 -14.74
CA PHE A 63 -14.62 1.36 -15.18
C PHE A 63 -14.71 0.50 -16.44
N ASP A 64 -15.69 -0.39 -16.52
CA ASP A 64 -15.93 -1.21 -17.72
C ASP A 64 -16.24 -0.34 -18.95
N SER A 65 -17.06 0.71 -18.80
CA SER A 65 -17.38 1.64 -19.87
C SER A 65 -16.18 2.45 -20.39
N LEU A 66 -15.18 2.64 -19.53
CA LEU A 66 -13.92 3.31 -19.85
C LEU A 66 -12.81 2.34 -20.31
N GLY A 67 -13.12 1.05 -20.44
CA GLY A 67 -12.15 0.03 -20.80
C GLY A 67 -11.08 -0.23 -19.73
N VAL A 68 -11.36 0.12 -18.47
CA VAL A 68 -10.42 -0.04 -17.35
C VAL A 68 -10.60 -1.43 -16.74
N THR A 69 -9.59 -2.28 -16.88
CA THR A 69 -9.65 -3.70 -16.49
C THR A 69 -9.34 -3.90 -15.01
N ARG A 70 -9.92 -4.92 -14.40
CA ARG A 70 -9.63 -5.27 -13.01
C ARG A 70 -8.40 -6.15 -12.92
N LEU A 71 -7.45 -5.81 -12.04
CA LEU A 71 -6.36 -6.70 -11.65
C LEU A 71 -6.91 -7.89 -10.85
N THR A 72 -6.58 -9.10 -11.27
CA THR A 72 -6.99 -10.36 -10.65
C THR A 72 -5.80 -11.29 -10.47
N ALA A 73 -5.98 -12.38 -9.71
CA ALA A 73 -4.94 -13.41 -9.55
C ALA A 73 -4.51 -14.07 -10.87
N GLY A 74 -5.38 -14.05 -11.90
CA GLY A 74 -5.09 -14.58 -13.23
C GLY A 74 -4.43 -13.58 -14.19
N THR A 75 -4.28 -12.31 -13.80
CA THR A 75 -3.64 -11.29 -14.66
C THR A 75 -2.13 -11.54 -14.71
N PRO A 76 -1.51 -11.66 -15.90
CA PRO A 76 -0.07 -11.77 -16.00
C PRO A 76 0.65 -10.57 -15.39
N VAL A 77 1.74 -10.83 -14.64
CA VAL A 77 2.54 -9.79 -13.97
C VAL A 77 4.02 -9.99 -14.25
N PRO A 78 4.85 -8.92 -14.24
CA PRO A 78 6.27 -9.00 -14.60
C PRO A 78 7.17 -9.57 -13.48
N ILE A 79 6.59 -10.18 -12.46
CA ILE A 79 7.27 -10.92 -11.39
C ILE A 79 6.62 -12.29 -11.21
N ARG A 80 7.36 -13.26 -10.69
CA ARG A 80 6.81 -14.59 -10.40
C ARG A 80 6.07 -14.55 -9.05
N ASN A 81 4.76 -14.77 -9.07
CA ASN A 81 3.98 -14.89 -7.83
C ASN A 81 4.16 -16.30 -7.25
N CYS A 82 4.86 -16.40 -6.12
CA CYS A 82 5.10 -17.64 -5.37
C CYS A 82 4.19 -17.76 -4.13
N TYR A 83 3.17 -16.93 -4.00
CA TYR A 83 2.20 -17.00 -2.90
C TYR A 83 1.38 -18.29 -3.00
N LEU A 84 1.28 -19.06 -1.90
CA LEU A 84 0.67 -20.40 -1.93
C LEU A 84 -0.83 -20.40 -2.22
N THR A 85 -1.52 -19.29 -1.94
CA THR A 85 -2.96 -19.09 -2.17
C THR A 85 -3.20 -17.80 -2.95
N PRO A 86 -2.83 -17.76 -4.25
CA PRO A 86 -2.88 -16.54 -5.06
C PRO A 86 -4.28 -15.91 -5.14
N GLU A 87 -5.33 -16.71 -4.98
CA GLU A 87 -6.73 -16.26 -4.99
C GLU A 87 -7.10 -15.38 -3.79
N THR A 88 -6.37 -15.53 -2.69
CA THR A 88 -6.59 -14.76 -1.45
C THR A 88 -5.59 -13.62 -1.26
N LEU A 89 -4.60 -13.50 -2.17
CA LEU A 89 -3.64 -12.41 -2.13
C LEU A 89 -4.32 -11.09 -2.45
N GLY A 90 -4.11 -10.08 -1.59
CA GLY A 90 -4.54 -8.71 -1.88
C GLY A 90 -3.87 -8.19 -3.16
N MET A 91 -4.68 -7.74 -4.12
CA MET A 91 -4.16 -7.25 -5.39
C MET A 91 -3.41 -5.92 -5.24
N ASP A 92 -3.69 -5.16 -4.21
CA ASP A 92 -2.91 -3.98 -3.79
C ASP A 92 -1.48 -4.37 -3.40
N ARG A 93 -1.30 -5.45 -2.63
CA ARG A 93 0.01 -5.97 -2.23
C ARG A 93 0.83 -6.42 -3.45
N LEU A 94 0.20 -7.19 -4.35
CA LEU A 94 0.86 -7.63 -5.59
C LEU A 94 1.23 -6.44 -6.47
N ALA A 95 0.33 -5.46 -6.62
CA ALA A 95 0.60 -4.25 -7.39
C ALA A 95 1.73 -3.43 -6.77
N ALA A 96 1.74 -3.21 -5.44
CA ALA A 96 2.83 -2.51 -4.77
C ALA A 96 4.19 -3.21 -4.96
N ALA A 97 4.21 -4.54 -4.89
CA ALA A 97 5.40 -5.34 -5.15
C ALA A 97 5.92 -5.16 -6.60
N VAL A 98 5.03 -5.20 -7.59
CA VAL A 98 5.37 -4.92 -9.00
C VAL A 98 5.84 -3.46 -9.16
N GLY A 99 5.21 -2.52 -8.47
CA GLY A 99 5.62 -1.11 -8.47
C GLY A 99 7.06 -0.93 -7.99
N ALA A 100 7.41 -1.54 -6.87
CA ALA A 100 8.78 -1.52 -6.35
C ALA A 100 9.77 -2.20 -7.32
N TRP A 101 9.38 -3.33 -7.90
CA TRP A 101 10.19 -4.05 -8.89
C TRP A 101 10.40 -3.24 -10.18
N SER A 102 9.41 -2.49 -10.63
CA SER A 102 9.54 -1.63 -11.80
C SER A 102 10.53 -0.48 -11.61
N ILE A 103 10.63 0.04 -10.37
CA ILE A 103 11.56 1.10 -10.00
C ILE A 103 12.97 0.55 -9.81
N ARG A 104 13.11 -0.64 -9.21
CA ARG A 104 14.43 -1.21 -8.91
C ARG A 104 14.46 -2.72 -9.08
N LYS A 105 15.11 -3.16 -10.15
CA LYS A 105 15.44 -4.56 -10.42
C LYS A 105 16.82 -4.92 -9.88
N GLY A 106 17.08 -6.22 -9.74
CA GLY A 106 18.40 -6.74 -9.39
C GLY A 106 18.79 -6.58 -7.91
N GLY A 107 17.81 -6.54 -7.04
CA GLY A 107 17.98 -6.55 -5.59
C GLY A 107 16.76 -7.09 -4.89
N ASN A 108 16.92 -7.52 -3.66
CA ASN A 108 15.80 -7.96 -2.82
C ASN A 108 15.03 -6.73 -2.33
N LEU A 109 13.71 -6.78 -2.38
CA LEU A 109 12.84 -5.65 -2.08
C LEU A 109 11.91 -6.01 -0.92
N LEU A 110 11.99 -5.25 0.17
CA LEU A 110 10.96 -5.21 1.20
C LEU A 110 10.02 -4.05 0.87
N VAL A 111 8.77 -4.36 0.59
CA VAL A 111 7.72 -3.36 0.34
C VAL A 111 6.87 -3.26 1.59
N VAL A 112 6.76 -2.05 2.14
CA VAL A 112 5.97 -1.76 3.33
C VAL A 112 4.88 -0.77 2.95
N ASP A 113 3.63 -1.19 2.99
CA ASP A 113 2.48 -0.30 2.82
C ASP A 113 1.86 0.00 4.18
N ALA A 114 1.95 1.25 4.59
CA ALA A 114 1.47 1.73 5.87
C ALA A 114 0.13 2.48 5.70
N GLY A 115 -0.95 1.74 5.89
CA GLY A 115 -2.32 2.23 5.80
C GLY A 115 -3.19 1.74 6.96
N THR A 116 -4.44 1.38 6.67
CA THR A 116 -5.38 0.77 7.64
C THR A 116 -4.77 -0.49 8.27
N ALA A 117 -4.16 -1.34 7.45
CA ALA A 117 -3.20 -2.35 7.87
C ALA A 117 -1.80 -1.91 7.47
N VAL A 118 -0.78 -2.49 8.07
CA VAL A 118 0.61 -2.39 7.59
C VAL A 118 0.98 -3.74 7.01
N THR A 119 1.38 -3.74 5.74
CA THR A 119 1.87 -4.96 5.08
C THR A 119 3.38 -4.90 4.90
N PHE A 120 4.02 -6.06 4.94
CA PHE A 120 5.45 -6.25 4.72
C PHE A 120 5.57 -7.33 3.66
N ASP A 121 5.90 -6.97 2.43
CA ASP A 121 5.92 -7.84 1.27
C ASP A 121 7.33 -7.99 0.72
N MET A 122 7.71 -9.21 0.34
CA MET A 122 9.07 -9.50 -0.10
C MET A 122 9.11 -9.93 -1.55
N VAL A 123 9.97 -9.26 -2.34
CA VAL A 123 10.34 -9.67 -3.69
C VAL A 123 11.83 -9.97 -3.72
N THR A 124 12.22 -11.14 -4.20
CA THR A 124 13.62 -11.54 -4.30
C THR A 124 14.34 -10.84 -5.47
N ALA A 125 15.67 -10.88 -5.47
CA ALA A 125 16.48 -10.32 -6.56
C ALA A 125 16.19 -10.95 -7.94
N ASP A 126 15.61 -12.16 -7.95
CA ASP A 126 15.20 -12.89 -9.16
C ASP A 126 13.77 -12.54 -9.62
N GLY A 127 13.12 -11.60 -8.94
CA GLY A 127 11.75 -11.17 -9.27
C GLY A 127 10.66 -12.14 -8.78
N GLU A 128 10.88 -12.82 -7.66
CA GLU A 128 9.89 -13.70 -7.05
C GLU A 128 9.21 -13.00 -5.88
N TYR A 129 7.89 -12.83 -5.97
CA TYR A 129 7.07 -12.44 -4.82
C TYR A 129 6.86 -13.67 -3.94
N ILE A 130 7.55 -13.74 -2.82
CA ILE A 130 7.55 -14.91 -1.92
C ILE A 130 6.50 -14.81 -0.81
N GLY A 131 5.79 -13.68 -0.70
CA GLY A 131 4.78 -13.45 0.32
C GLY A 131 5.11 -12.29 1.23
N GLY A 132 4.43 -12.23 2.36
CA GLY A 132 4.60 -11.15 3.32
C GLY A 132 3.71 -11.31 4.54
N ASN A 133 3.75 -10.31 5.42
CA ASN A 133 3.00 -10.26 6.67
C ASN A 133 2.01 -9.09 6.66
N ILE A 134 0.95 -9.23 7.45
CA ILE A 134 -0.07 -8.20 7.65
C ILE A 134 -0.15 -7.92 9.14
N ALA A 135 -0.01 -6.66 9.51
CA ALA A 135 -0.13 -6.18 10.89
C ALA A 135 -1.18 -5.05 10.97
N PRO A 136 -1.75 -4.78 12.14
CA PRO A 136 -2.65 -3.65 12.31
C PRO A 136 -1.91 -2.32 12.07
N GLY A 137 -2.54 -1.39 11.33
CA GLY A 137 -2.07 -0.02 11.21
C GLY A 137 -2.25 0.80 12.50
N ILE A 138 -1.80 2.03 12.49
CA ILE A 138 -1.77 2.90 13.68
C ILE A 138 -3.16 3.04 14.30
N ASP A 139 -4.18 3.39 13.52
CA ASP A 139 -5.53 3.60 14.06
C ASP A 139 -6.18 2.31 14.56
N LEU A 140 -5.92 1.17 13.91
CA LEU A 140 -6.41 -0.11 14.38
C LEU A 140 -5.80 -0.47 15.73
N ARG A 141 -4.51 -0.16 15.96
CA ARG A 141 -3.84 -0.39 17.26
C ARG A 141 -4.44 0.47 18.36
N PHE A 142 -4.70 1.74 18.09
CA PHE A 142 -5.36 2.64 19.05
C PHE A 142 -6.77 2.16 19.39
N LYS A 143 -7.56 1.83 18.35
CA LYS A 143 -8.92 1.31 18.55
C LYS A 143 -8.92 0.00 19.32
N ALA A 144 -8.04 -0.94 18.98
CA ALA A 144 -7.96 -2.22 19.67
C ALA A 144 -7.66 -2.06 21.16
N LEU A 145 -6.77 -1.16 21.55
CA LEU A 145 -6.49 -0.86 22.95
C LEU A 145 -7.72 -0.28 23.66
N HIS A 146 -8.46 0.61 23.02
CA HIS A 146 -9.67 1.20 23.59
C HIS A 146 -10.83 0.19 23.66
N GLU A 147 -11.11 -0.51 22.57
CA GLU A 147 -12.29 -1.37 22.46
C GLU A 147 -12.15 -2.69 23.22
N HIS A 148 -10.92 -3.20 23.40
CA HIS A 148 -10.69 -4.51 24.03
C HIS A 148 -10.05 -4.43 25.42
N THR A 149 -10.06 -3.24 26.04
CA THR A 149 -9.64 -3.07 27.46
C THR A 149 -10.68 -2.27 28.24
N GLY A 150 -10.77 -2.53 29.54
CA GLY A 150 -11.86 -1.96 30.35
C GLY A 150 -11.76 -0.47 30.68
N ALA A 151 -10.58 0.17 30.50
CA ALA A 151 -10.37 1.54 31.00
C ALA A 151 -9.41 2.39 30.15
N LEU A 152 -8.88 1.88 29.05
CA LEU A 152 -7.97 2.69 28.22
C LEU A 152 -8.78 3.66 27.33
N PRO A 153 -8.44 4.97 27.34
CA PRO A 153 -9.09 5.94 26.49
C PRO A 153 -8.72 5.71 25.01
N LEU A 154 -9.59 6.16 24.11
CA LEU A 154 -9.23 6.27 22.69
C LEU A 154 -8.24 7.43 22.53
N VAL A 155 -7.01 7.10 22.13
CA VAL A 155 -5.92 8.06 21.94
C VAL A 155 -5.73 8.29 20.45
N GLY A 156 -5.46 9.54 20.08
CA GLY A 156 -5.12 9.93 18.72
C GLY A 156 -3.62 9.90 18.42
N ARG A 157 -3.31 10.13 17.15
CA ARG A 157 -1.94 10.11 16.60
C ARG A 157 -1.10 11.29 17.06
N ASP A 158 -1.75 12.44 17.32
CA ASP A 158 -1.08 13.69 17.64
C ASP A 158 -0.60 13.73 19.08
N GLY A 159 0.60 14.24 19.29
CA GLY A 159 1.20 14.43 20.60
C GLY A 159 2.59 13.80 20.75
N LEU A 160 3.11 13.87 21.95
CA LEU A 160 4.45 13.37 22.26
C LEU A 160 4.49 11.84 22.28
N THR A 161 5.59 11.30 21.76
CA THR A 161 5.91 9.87 21.78
C THR A 161 7.28 9.64 22.44
N PRO A 162 7.40 9.94 23.77
CA PRO A 162 8.65 9.72 24.50
C PRO A 162 9.01 8.23 24.51
N MET A 163 10.24 7.86 24.92
CA MET A 163 10.62 6.44 25.02
C MET A 163 9.71 5.69 26.00
N PHE A 164 9.34 6.33 27.12
CA PHE A 164 8.34 5.86 28.07
C PHE A 164 7.37 6.98 28.37
N GLY A 165 6.07 6.77 28.14
CA GLY A 165 5.02 7.71 28.52
C GLY A 165 4.90 7.85 30.03
N ARG A 166 4.64 9.05 30.49
CA ARG A 166 4.46 9.37 31.94
C ARG A 166 3.00 9.52 32.36
N ASN A 167 2.10 9.41 31.42
CA ASN A 167 0.66 9.35 31.60
C ASN A 167 0.08 8.33 30.62
N THR A 168 -1.19 7.96 30.80
CA THR A 168 -1.84 6.90 30.00
C THR A 168 -1.85 7.20 28.52
N GLU A 169 -2.15 8.44 28.10
CA GLU A 169 -2.19 8.80 26.69
C GLU A 169 -0.80 8.73 26.04
N GLU A 170 0.23 9.26 26.68
CA GLU A 170 1.61 9.15 26.20
C GLU A 170 2.06 7.69 26.14
N ALA A 171 1.70 6.87 27.14
CA ALA A 171 2.06 5.46 27.17
C ALA A 171 1.42 4.68 26.01
N ILE A 172 0.13 4.92 25.74
CA ILE A 172 -0.58 4.32 24.61
C ILE A 172 0.03 4.79 23.29
N ARG A 173 0.20 6.11 23.12
CA ARG A 173 0.71 6.70 21.88
C ARG A 173 2.14 6.23 21.58
N SER A 174 3.00 6.25 22.58
CA SER A 174 4.38 5.77 22.44
C SER A 174 4.44 4.28 22.15
N GLY A 175 3.64 3.47 22.84
CA GLY A 175 3.56 2.02 22.62
C GLY A 175 3.16 1.69 21.19
N VAL A 176 2.15 2.38 20.65
CA VAL A 176 1.68 2.15 19.28
C VAL A 176 2.71 2.64 18.24
N ILE A 177 3.10 3.91 18.28
CA ILE A 177 3.92 4.50 17.21
C ILE A 177 5.36 4.00 17.27
N ARG A 178 5.98 3.93 18.46
CA ARG A 178 7.33 3.38 18.59
C ARG A 178 7.37 1.88 18.38
N GLY A 179 6.34 1.15 18.83
CA GLY A 179 6.21 -0.28 18.59
C GLY A 179 6.23 -0.59 17.10
N LEU A 180 5.44 0.14 16.30
CA LEU A 180 5.41 -0.03 14.86
C LEU A 180 6.77 0.31 14.19
N ASN A 181 7.46 1.35 14.65
CA ASN A 181 8.82 1.66 14.17
C ASN A 181 9.79 0.53 14.50
N SER A 182 9.70 -0.05 15.71
CA SER A 182 10.54 -1.17 16.13
C SER A 182 10.26 -2.45 15.32
N GLU A 183 9.02 -2.69 14.91
CA GLU A 183 8.66 -3.78 13.99
C GLU A 183 9.37 -3.60 12.65
N LEU A 184 9.29 -2.42 12.05
CA LEU A 184 9.98 -2.14 10.78
C LEU A 184 11.50 -2.33 10.91
N ASP A 185 12.08 -1.80 11.98
CA ASP A 185 13.52 -1.93 12.25
C ASP A 185 13.93 -3.40 12.42
N GLY A 186 13.10 -4.17 13.13
CA GLY A 186 13.29 -5.61 13.31
C GLY A 186 13.26 -6.35 11.97
N TYR A 187 12.26 -6.11 11.12
CA TYR A 187 12.19 -6.71 9.78
C TYR A 187 13.40 -6.35 8.93
N ILE A 188 13.78 -5.06 8.88
CA ILE A 188 14.95 -4.61 8.10
C ILE A 188 16.22 -5.29 8.61
N ALA A 189 16.42 -5.34 9.93
CA ALA A 189 17.61 -5.93 10.52
C ALA A 189 17.73 -7.44 10.24
N LEU A 190 16.62 -8.17 10.34
CA LEU A 190 16.57 -9.61 10.05
C LEU A 190 16.80 -9.87 8.56
N LEU A 191 16.06 -9.22 7.69
CA LEU A 191 16.11 -9.43 6.24
C LEU A 191 17.45 -9.00 5.64
N LYS A 192 18.11 -7.96 6.15
CA LYS A 192 19.46 -7.57 5.70
C LYS A 192 20.55 -8.62 5.98
N ARG A 193 20.29 -9.56 6.88
CA ARG A 193 21.25 -10.68 7.13
C ARG A 193 21.15 -11.76 6.05
N GLU A 194 19.94 -12.02 5.60
CA GLU A 194 19.61 -13.11 4.70
C GLU A 194 19.57 -12.67 3.22
N TYR A 195 18.98 -11.50 2.97
CA TYR A 195 18.75 -10.97 1.60
C TYR A 195 19.66 -9.78 1.33
N LYS A 196 20.71 -9.96 0.52
CA LYS A 196 21.68 -8.91 0.18
C LYS A 196 21.83 -8.76 -1.34
N PRO A 197 21.76 -7.54 -1.89
CA PRO A 197 21.35 -6.30 -1.24
C PRO A 197 19.84 -6.27 -0.96
N LEU A 198 19.42 -5.61 0.15
CA LEU A 198 18.03 -5.36 0.48
C LEU A 198 17.72 -3.87 0.31
N PHE A 199 16.67 -3.57 -0.45
CA PHE A 199 16.09 -2.24 -0.60
C PHE A 199 14.69 -2.22 0.02
N VAL A 200 14.35 -1.13 0.71
CA VAL A 200 13.07 -0.97 1.39
C VAL A 200 12.26 0.09 0.68
N PHE A 201 11.06 -0.26 0.26
CA PHE A 201 10.07 0.66 -0.32
C PHE A 201 8.97 0.89 0.69
N LEU A 202 8.80 2.13 1.13
CA LEU A 202 7.77 2.53 2.07
C LEU A 202 6.72 3.36 1.33
N THR A 203 5.47 2.95 1.43
CA THR A 203 4.30 3.62 0.86
C THR A 203 3.16 3.69 1.88
N GLY A 204 2.00 4.18 1.46
CA GLY A 204 0.84 4.35 2.32
C GLY A 204 0.76 5.71 3.00
N GLY A 205 -0.44 6.04 3.48
CA GLY A 205 -0.72 7.35 4.10
C GLY A 205 0.03 7.59 5.42
N ASP A 206 0.37 6.51 6.11
CA ASP A 206 1.03 6.54 7.42
C ASP A 206 2.56 6.42 7.31
N SER A 207 3.12 6.42 6.09
CA SER A 207 4.57 6.31 5.86
C SER A 207 5.39 7.38 6.58
N HIS A 208 4.83 8.56 6.84
CA HIS A 208 5.48 9.65 7.54
C HIS A 208 5.68 9.42 9.06
N PHE A 209 5.02 8.42 9.65
CA PHE A 209 5.24 8.05 11.05
C PHE A 209 6.49 7.19 11.27
N PHE A 210 7.11 6.71 10.19
CA PHE A 210 8.32 5.91 10.30
C PHE A 210 9.57 6.78 10.35
N ASP A 211 10.45 6.51 11.31
CA ASP A 211 11.76 7.13 11.38
C ASP A 211 12.71 6.45 10.41
N LEU A 212 13.09 7.17 9.37
CA LEU A 212 13.98 6.67 8.32
C LEU A 212 15.43 7.11 8.49
N LYS A 213 15.77 7.81 9.57
CA LYS A 213 17.14 8.27 9.84
C LYS A 213 18.12 7.09 9.88
N GLY A 214 19.18 7.19 9.12
CA GLY A 214 20.23 6.16 9.06
C GLY A 214 19.84 4.86 8.34
N LYS A 215 18.65 4.75 7.76
CA LYS A 215 18.19 3.58 7.00
C LYS A 215 18.56 3.69 5.53
N SER A 216 19.84 3.48 5.21
CA SER A 216 20.31 3.47 3.81
C SER A 216 19.59 2.40 2.98
N GLY A 217 19.30 2.71 1.71
CA GLY A 217 18.56 1.82 0.81
C GLY A 217 17.06 1.80 1.07
N THR A 218 16.51 2.80 1.80
CA THR A 218 15.07 2.97 2.02
C THR A 218 14.55 4.13 1.18
N PHE A 219 13.45 3.90 0.48
CA PHE A 219 12.78 4.84 -0.42
C PHE A 219 11.34 5.03 0.01
N VAL A 220 10.91 6.28 0.16
CA VAL A 220 9.47 6.59 0.33
C VAL A 220 8.90 6.88 -1.06
N VAL A 221 7.97 6.05 -1.49
CA VAL A 221 7.35 6.17 -2.81
C VAL A 221 5.83 6.25 -2.63
N PRO A 222 5.27 7.45 -2.70
CA PRO A 222 3.82 7.63 -2.67
C PRO A 222 3.15 6.90 -3.84
N ASN A 223 1.96 6.35 -3.59
CA ASN A 223 1.14 5.72 -4.63
C ASN A 223 1.79 4.53 -5.37
N LEU A 224 2.63 3.78 -4.66
CA LEU A 224 3.37 2.63 -5.23
C LEU A 224 2.44 1.58 -5.86
N VAL A 225 1.22 1.40 -5.31
CA VAL A 225 0.17 0.54 -5.89
C VAL A 225 -0.18 1.01 -7.31
N LEU A 226 -0.42 2.30 -7.51
CA LEU A 226 -0.76 2.86 -8.83
C LEU A 226 0.40 2.71 -9.83
N THR A 227 1.65 2.90 -9.36
CA THR A 227 2.85 2.62 -10.16
C THR A 227 2.90 1.16 -10.61
N GLY A 228 2.53 0.25 -9.72
CA GLY A 228 2.43 -1.17 -10.02
C GLY A 228 1.33 -1.50 -11.02
N LEU A 229 0.14 -0.93 -10.86
CA LEU A 229 -0.96 -1.09 -11.81
C LEU A 229 -0.56 -0.61 -13.20
N GLU A 230 0.09 0.54 -13.32
CA GLU A 230 0.62 1.04 -14.59
C GLU A 230 1.65 0.07 -15.20
N SER A 231 2.56 -0.45 -14.40
CA SER A 231 3.57 -1.40 -14.84
C SER A 231 2.96 -2.72 -15.31
N ILE A 232 1.94 -3.24 -14.59
CA ILE A 232 1.21 -4.46 -14.97
C ILE A 232 0.42 -4.22 -16.26
N PHE A 233 -0.26 -3.09 -16.36
CA PHE A 233 -1.02 -2.74 -17.57
C PHE A 233 -0.11 -2.73 -18.80
N ARG A 234 1.01 -2.01 -18.74
CA ARG A 234 2.00 -1.96 -19.84
C ARG A 234 2.62 -3.31 -20.18
N TYR A 235 2.71 -4.21 -19.21
CA TYR A 235 3.22 -5.57 -19.43
C TYR A 235 2.25 -6.42 -20.24
N ASN A 236 0.95 -6.07 -20.23
CA ASN A 236 -0.13 -6.79 -20.91
C ASN A 236 -0.60 -6.11 -22.23
N GLU A 237 -0.09 -4.91 -22.58
CA GLU A 237 -0.26 -4.29 -23.90
C GLU A 237 0.63 -4.96 -24.96
#